data_e89df04d31881b82121d0066e9ef718b
#
_entry.id   e89df04d31881b82121d0066e9ef718b
#
_cell.length_a   1.000
_cell.length_b   1.000
_cell.length_c   1.000
_cell.angle_alpha   90.00
_cell.angle_beta   90.00
_cell.angle_gamma   90.00
#
_symmetry.space_group_name_H-M   'P 1'
#
loop_
_entity.id
_entity.type
_entity.pdbx_description
1 polymer ?
#
loop_
_entity_poly.entity_id
_entity_poly.type
_entity_poly.pdbx_seq_one_letter_code
_entity_poly.pdbx_strand_id
1 'polypeptide(L)'
;MFICRRLLQLGTLSALLAGCSTTAPSAPNTAAGQPAAESTPAPIRIGPSAPTPGSELADDAPAALAANGTLRPEVRTFVENLATERQLPLDPMVAALAGSRYNATVARLIAPSPPGKKIWRSWLTYRSRFVEPKRIGWGVEFYNENRDLLNQAAQRFGVPAPVIASIIGVETLYGRNMGNFRVLDALTTLAFDYPDPAKPERATMFRGQLADFLTLVMKDKLDLETRGSYAGAIGMPQFMPTSVMHYAVDGDDNGHIDLSNNTRDAIMSVGSFLSQHGWQRGLPVFAPVVLPADPTALVDGGLEPKQSWGTLTAAGARLQPGASAAGWGSQPLGVVDLVEEARGTAQYRVGTPNFFALTKYNRSYFYATSVADLAYEIEARVGR
;
A
#
# COMPACT_ATOMS: atom_id res chain seq x y z
N MET A 1 -33.14 46.14 1.56
CA MET A 1 -33.15 47.39 2.32
C MET A 1 -31.76 47.57 2.88
N PHE A 2 -31.08 48.62 2.40
CA PHE A 2 -29.79 49.21 2.83
C PHE A 2 -28.54 48.33 2.85
N ILE A 3 -27.58 48.42 1.88
CA ILE A 3 -26.66 49.49 1.39
C ILE A 3 -25.69 49.98 2.48
N CYS A 4 -24.38 49.74 2.29
CA CYS A 4 -23.28 50.70 2.02
C CYS A 4 -21.96 50.03 2.35
N ARG A 5 -21.08 49.84 1.43
CA ARG A 5 -20.13 50.68 0.64
C ARG A 5 -18.98 51.30 1.43
N ARG A 6 -17.81 51.06 0.85
CA ARG A 6 -16.59 51.91 0.64
C ARG A 6 -15.45 51.72 1.64
N LEU A 7 -14.18 51.93 1.32
CA LEU A 7 -13.34 52.22 0.12
C LEU A 7 -11.86 52.12 0.59
N LEU A 8 -10.99 51.60 -0.26
CA LEU A 8 -9.71 52.10 -0.80
C LEU A 8 -8.74 52.94 0.09
N GLN A 9 -7.46 52.56 0.04
CA GLN A 9 -6.26 53.35 -0.37
C GLN A 9 -5.03 52.47 -0.20
N LEU A 10 -4.26 52.11 -1.19
CA LEU A 10 -3.22 52.70 -2.01
C LEU A 10 -2.11 53.45 -1.23
N GLY A 11 -0.88 52.95 -1.36
CA GLY A 11 0.35 53.65 -0.96
C GLY A 11 1.57 52.95 -1.56
N THR A 12 2.00 53.45 -2.68
CA THR A 12 3.25 53.17 -3.41
C THR A 12 4.44 53.96 -2.84
N LEU A 13 5.66 53.41 -2.96
CA LEU A 13 6.93 54.11 -3.38
C LEU A 13 8.13 53.17 -3.08
N SER A 14 8.78 52.63 -4.02
CA SER A 14 9.90 53.05 -4.90
C SER A 14 11.27 53.11 -4.25
N ALA A 15 12.11 52.20 -4.69
CA ALA A 15 13.48 52.27 -5.25
C ALA A 15 14.63 52.88 -4.44
N LEU A 16 15.77 52.21 -4.38
CA LEU A 16 17.00 52.64 -5.07
C LEU A 16 18.15 51.63 -4.87
N LEU A 17 18.86 51.45 -5.93
CA LEU A 17 20.08 50.74 -6.26
C LEU A 17 21.29 50.96 -5.34
N ALA A 18 22.15 49.94 -5.19
CA ALA A 18 23.58 50.02 -5.43
C ALA A 18 24.20 48.63 -5.49
N GLY A 19 24.89 48.33 -6.57
CA GLY A 19 25.63 47.10 -6.77
C GLY A 19 27.02 47.16 -6.18
N CYS A 20 27.62 45.99 -6.00
CA CYS A 20 29.08 45.75 -6.16
C CYS A 20 29.33 44.24 -6.34
N SER A 21 30.06 43.97 -7.42
CA SER A 21 30.60 42.66 -7.81
C SER A 21 31.66 42.20 -6.81
N THR A 22 31.68 40.89 -6.46
CA THR A 22 32.94 40.16 -6.26
C THR A 22 32.70 38.65 -6.25
N THR A 23 33.41 37.96 -7.15
CA THR A 23 34.02 36.63 -7.11
C THR A 23 33.27 35.49 -6.45
N ALA A 24 32.86 34.50 -7.24
CA ALA A 24 32.44 33.17 -6.85
C ALA A 24 33.61 32.36 -6.25
N PRO A 25 33.38 31.58 -5.22
CA PRO A 25 34.10 30.33 -5.00
C PRO A 25 33.20 29.13 -5.33
N SER A 26 33.86 28.13 -5.91
CA SER A 26 33.33 26.82 -6.31
C SER A 26 32.46 26.17 -5.25
N ALA A 27 31.27 25.74 -5.63
CA ALA A 27 30.42 24.93 -4.81
C ALA A 27 30.98 23.50 -4.69
N PRO A 28 30.94 22.88 -3.50
CA PRO A 28 31.12 21.44 -3.39
C PRO A 28 29.84 20.74 -3.88
N ASN A 29 30.08 19.73 -4.67
CA ASN A 29 29.08 18.81 -5.24
C ASN A 29 28.39 18.04 -4.13
N THR A 30 27.30 18.56 -3.56
CA THR A 30 26.40 17.80 -2.70
C THR A 30 25.45 17.03 -3.60
N ALA A 31 25.76 15.77 -3.80
CA ALA A 31 24.81 14.80 -4.32
C ALA A 31 23.53 14.88 -3.46
N ALA A 32 22.45 15.37 -4.05
CA ALA A 32 21.13 15.33 -3.46
C ALA A 32 20.81 13.86 -3.19
N GLY A 33 20.74 13.49 -1.91
CA GLY A 33 20.34 12.16 -1.48
C GLY A 33 18.93 11.87 -2.01
N GLN A 34 18.83 10.88 -2.87
CA GLN A 34 17.56 10.26 -3.21
C GLN A 34 16.89 9.84 -1.90
N PRO A 35 15.60 10.13 -1.69
CA PRO A 35 14.88 9.54 -0.57
C PRO A 35 14.98 8.02 -0.71
N ALA A 36 15.50 7.37 0.32
CA ALA A 36 15.61 5.91 0.39
C ALA A 36 14.25 5.30 0.04
N ALA A 37 14.21 4.48 -0.98
CA ALA A 37 13.06 3.69 -1.33
C ALA A 37 12.72 2.84 -0.11
N GLU A 38 11.62 3.14 0.58
CA GLU A 38 11.08 2.29 1.62
C GLU A 38 10.89 0.90 1.02
N SER A 39 11.59 -0.06 1.59
CA SER A 39 11.57 -1.44 1.14
C SER A 39 10.14 -1.98 1.14
N THR A 40 9.66 -2.32 -0.05
CA THR A 40 8.50 -3.19 -0.25
C THR A 40 8.60 -4.38 0.68
N PRO A 41 7.52 -4.82 1.37
CA PRO A 41 7.53 -6.10 2.06
C PRO A 41 7.96 -7.16 1.06
N ALA A 42 9.02 -7.90 1.39
CA ALA A 42 9.57 -8.92 0.51
C ALA A 42 8.50 -9.98 0.23
N PRO A 43 8.41 -10.50 -1.01
CA PRO A 43 7.50 -11.59 -1.31
C PRO A 43 7.83 -12.79 -0.43
N ILE A 44 6.79 -13.46 0.06
CA ILE A 44 6.84 -14.64 0.93
C ILE A 44 7.86 -15.65 0.36
N ARG A 45 8.98 -15.84 1.07
CA ARG A 45 9.93 -16.91 0.77
C ARG A 45 9.54 -18.16 1.56
N ILE A 46 9.10 -19.17 0.86
CA ILE A 46 8.97 -20.51 1.42
C ILE A 46 10.35 -21.20 1.26
N GLY A 47 11.13 -21.23 2.35
CA GLY A 47 12.39 -21.97 2.41
C GLY A 47 13.01 -21.88 3.82
N PRO A 48 13.63 -22.95 4.35
CA PRO A 48 14.18 -22.95 5.70
C PRO A 48 15.43 -22.07 5.76
N SER A 49 15.42 -21.06 6.62
CA SER A 49 16.60 -20.27 6.98
C SER A 49 16.90 -20.43 8.46
N ALA A 50 18.21 -20.46 8.79
CA ALA A 50 18.72 -20.63 10.13
C ALA A 50 18.24 -19.53 11.11
N PRO A 51 18.18 -19.79 12.42
CA PRO A 51 17.69 -18.83 13.41
C PRO A 51 18.64 -17.63 13.54
N THR A 52 18.04 -16.44 13.58
CA THR A 52 18.76 -15.18 13.84
C THR A 52 18.69 -14.87 15.34
N PRO A 53 19.79 -14.46 16.00
CA PRO A 53 19.76 -14.03 17.39
C PRO A 53 19.07 -12.66 17.52
N GLY A 54 18.09 -12.51 18.39
CA GLY A 54 17.50 -11.18 18.61
C GLY A 54 16.31 -11.07 19.54
N SER A 55 15.74 -12.14 20.05
CA SER A 55 14.75 -12.09 21.12
C SER A 55 15.09 -13.15 22.18
N GLU A 56 15.14 -12.73 23.43
CA GLU A 56 15.29 -13.65 24.57
C GLU A 56 14.01 -14.43 24.86
N LEU A 57 12.89 -14.13 24.17
CA LEU A 57 11.61 -14.78 24.35
C LEU A 57 11.55 -16.10 23.60
N ALA A 58 11.13 -17.15 24.30
CA ALA A 58 10.79 -18.42 23.67
C ALA A 58 9.54 -18.28 22.79
N ASP A 59 9.46 -19.08 21.73
CA ASP A 59 8.25 -19.15 20.92
C ASP A 59 7.03 -19.50 21.80
N ASP A 60 5.89 -18.87 21.55
CA ASP A 60 4.67 -19.02 22.33
C ASP A 60 4.73 -18.51 23.79
N ALA A 61 5.80 -17.82 24.20
CA ALA A 61 5.84 -17.14 25.48
C ALA A 61 4.82 -15.96 25.53
N PRO A 62 4.37 -15.54 26.73
CA PRO A 62 3.52 -14.35 26.86
C PRO A 62 4.21 -13.10 26.29
N ALA A 63 3.67 -12.53 25.19
CA ALA A 63 4.30 -11.40 24.50
C ALA A 63 4.24 -10.09 25.31
N ALA A 64 3.16 -9.88 26.06
CA ALA A 64 2.88 -8.64 26.76
C ALA A 64 3.18 -8.71 28.28
N LEU A 65 3.47 -9.89 28.84
CA LEU A 65 3.66 -10.06 30.27
C LEU A 65 5.14 -10.09 30.67
N ALA A 66 5.42 -9.51 31.84
CA ALA A 66 6.67 -9.68 32.55
C ALA A 66 6.66 -11.03 33.33
N ALA A 67 7.80 -11.46 33.85
CA ALA A 67 7.96 -12.72 34.59
C ALA A 67 7.05 -12.84 35.84
N ASN A 68 6.63 -11.72 36.41
CA ASN A 68 5.70 -11.68 37.55
C ASN A 68 4.22 -11.75 37.15
N GLY A 69 3.91 -11.98 35.87
CA GLY A 69 2.54 -12.09 35.35
C GLY A 69 1.81 -10.76 35.16
N THR A 70 2.43 -9.61 35.42
CA THR A 70 1.85 -8.29 35.10
C THR A 70 2.22 -7.85 33.68
N LEU A 71 1.48 -6.90 33.10
CA LEU A 71 1.89 -6.30 31.82
C LEU A 71 3.29 -5.66 31.96
N ARG A 72 4.13 -5.84 30.95
CA ARG A 72 5.40 -5.13 30.80
C ARG A 72 5.14 -3.62 30.86
N PRO A 73 6.03 -2.80 31.50
CA PRO A 73 5.78 -1.37 31.69
C PRO A 73 5.43 -0.62 30.40
N GLU A 74 6.13 -0.90 29.31
CA GLU A 74 5.88 -0.27 28.00
C GLU A 74 4.54 -0.68 27.39
N VAL A 75 4.09 -1.92 27.61
CA VAL A 75 2.78 -2.41 27.14
C VAL A 75 1.66 -1.77 27.98
N ARG A 76 1.86 -1.67 29.28
CA ARG A 76 0.93 -0.99 30.19
C ARG A 76 0.73 0.46 29.79
N THR A 77 1.83 1.21 29.64
CA THR A 77 1.77 2.61 29.20
C THR A 77 1.06 2.76 27.86
N PHE A 78 1.34 1.87 26.91
CA PHE A 78 0.68 1.86 25.61
C PHE A 78 -0.83 1.69 25.73
N VAL A 79 -1.30 0.69 26.50
CA VAL A 79 -2.74 0.40 26.58
C VAL A 79 -3.50 1.45 27.39
N GLU A 80 -2.90 2.03 28.44
CA GLU A 80 -3.48 3.12 29.23
C GLU A 80 -3.65 4.40 28.39
N ASN A 81 -2.63 4.75 27.60
CA ASN A 81 -2.71 5.87 26.67
C ASN A 81 -3.79 5.64 25.61
N LEU A 82 -3.82 4.44 25.01
CA LEU A 82 -4.82 4.08 24.01
C LEU A 82 -6.24 4.16 24.56
N ALA A 83 -6.46 3.64 25.79
CA ALA A 83 -7.75 3.72 26.47
C ALA A 83 -8.21 5.18 26.64
N THR A 84 -7.31 6.04 27.05
CA THR A 84 -7.58 7.46 27.28
C THR A 84 -7.83 8.20 25.97
N GLU A 85 -6.93 8.05 24.99
CA GLU A 85 -6.98 8.79 23.71
C GLU A 85 -8.21 8.43 22.87
N ARG A 86 -8.61 7.16 22.89
CA ARG A 86 -9.72 6.65 22.05
C ARG A 86 -11.00 6.36 22.83
N GLN A 87 -10.99 6.65 24.14
CA GLN A 87 -12.15 6.41 25.04
C GLN A 87 -12.63 4.94 24.99
N LEU A 88 -11.66 4.02 25.10
CA LEU A 88 -11.90 2.58 25.05
C LEU A 88 -11.84 1.96 26.45
N PRO A 89 -12.53 0.83 26.68
CA PRO A 89 -12.48 0.13 27.95
C PRO A 89 -11.08 -0.46 28.19
N LEU A 90 -10.43 -0.10 29.30
CA LEU A 90 -9.08 -0.51 29.62
C LEU A 90 -8.97 -2.02 29.90
N ASP A 91 -9.82 -2.55 30.80
CA ASP A 91 -9.70 -3.93 31.29
C ASP A 91 -9.80 -4.99 30.18
N PRO A 92 -10.74 -4.90 29.21
CA PRO A 92 -10.78 -5.85 28.08
C PRO A 92 -9.52 -5.79 27.21
N MET A 93 -8.93 -4.61 26.99
CA MET A 93 -7.69 -4.48 26.22
C MET A 93 -6.48 -5.06 26.99
N VAL A 94 -6.43 -4.85 28.33
CA VAL A 94 -5.42 -5.48 29.20
C VAL A 94 -5.54 -7.00 29.12
N ALA A 95 -6.75 -7.54 29.21
CA ALA A 95 -7.00 -8.98 29.10
C ALA A 95 -6.60 -9.54 27.74
N ALA A 96 -6.93 -8.84 26.64
CA ALA A 96 -6.54 -9.22 25.29
C ALA A 96 -5.01 -9.29 25.15
N LEU A 97 -4.29 -8.24 25.59
CA LEU A 97 -2.82 -8.20 25.53
C LEU A 97 -2.16 -9.24 26.43
N ALA A 98 -2.69 -9.48 27.63
CA ALA A 98 -2.20 -10.54 28.52
C ALA A 98 -2.32 -11.94 27.89
N GLY A 99 -3.31 -12.14 27.01
CA GLY A 99 -3.51 -13.37 26.24
C GLY A 99 -2.68 -13.45 24.95
N SER A 100 -1.88 -12.43 24.61
CA SER A 100 -1.04 -12.44 23.40
C SER A 100 0.22 -13.30 23.59
N ARG A 101 0.66 -13.93 22.50
CA ARG A 101 1.85 -14.80 22.48
C ARG A 101 2.92 -14.24 21.57
N TYR A 102 4.18 -14.36 22.00
CA TYR A 102 5.32 -14.07 21.16
C TYR A 102 5.42 -15.12 20.05
N ASN A 103 5.68 -14.66 18.83
CA ASN A 103 5.79 -15.54 17.68
C ASN A 103 7.17 -15.38 17.02
N ALA A 104 8.06 -16.34 17.29
CA ALA A 104 9.42 -16.33 16.74
C ALA A 104 9.43 -16.43 15.20
N THR A 105 8.43 -17.08 14.61
CA THR A 105 8.31 -17.15 13.14
C THR A 105 7.97 -15.77 12.55
N VAL A 106 7.10 -15.02 13.19
CA VAL A 106 6.80 -13.62 12.83
C VAL A 106 8.06 -12.78 12.88
N ALA A 107 8.80 -12.81 13.99
CA ALA A 107 10.05 -12.06 14.15
C ALA A 107 11.08 -12.44 13.07
N ARG A 108 11.24 -13.73 12.78
CA ARG A 108 12.15 -14.23 11.75
C ARG A 108 11.75 -13.79 10.34
N LEU A 109 10.45 -13.82 10.00
CA LEU A 109 9.98 -13.47 8.65
C LEU A 109 10.11 -11.99 8.35
N ILE A 110 10.00 -11.12 9.36
CA ILE A 110 10.13 -9.66 9.20
C ILE A 110 11.59 -9.20 9.29
N ALA A 111 12.47 -10.01 9.87
CA ALA A 111 13.88 -9.67 10.06
C ALA A 111 14.56 -9.34 8.72
N PRO A 112 15.53 -8.39 8.71
CA PRO A 112 16.32 -8.10 7.52
C PRO A 112 16.95 -9.37 6.96
N SER A 113 16.98 -9.50 5.64
CA SER A 113 17.77 -10.58 5.02
C SER A 113 19.24 -10.43 5.42
N PRO A 114 19.95 -11.53 5.70
CA PRO A 114 21.39 -11.48 5.96
C PRO A 114 22.11 -10.74 4.83
N PRO A 115 23.19 -10.00 5.11
CA PRO A 115 24.02 -9.39 4.08
C PRO A 115 24.49 -10.49 3.13
N GLY A 116 24.18 -10.35 1.86
CA GLY A 116 24.41 -11.39 0.88
C GLY A 116 24.42 -10.86 -0.54
N LYS A 117 24.29 -11.77 -1.48
CA LYS A 117 24.29 -11.49 -2.91
C LYS A 117 23.24 -10.43 -3.27
N LYS A 118 23.64 -9.38 -3.98
CA LYS A 118 22.72 -8.37 -4.52
C LYS A 118 21.61 -9.07 -5.32
N ILE A 119 20.36 -8.84 -4.92
CA ILE A 119 19.20 -9.29 -5.68
C ILE A 119 18.86 -8.19 -6.69
N TRP A 120 19.07 -8.49 -7.98
CA TRP A 120 18.72 -7.58 -9.06
C TRP A 120 17.20 -7.47 -9.21
N ARG A 121 16.69 -6.27 -9.35
CA ARG A 121 15.29 -6.06 -9.71
C ARG A 121 15.07 -6.53 -11.15
N SER A 122 14.06 -7.36 -11.38
CA SER A 122 13.67 -7.86 -12.68
C SER A 122 12.16 -7.80 -12.82
N TRP A 123 11.68 -6.95 -13.67
CA TRP A 123 10.27 -6.82 -13.99
C TRP A 123 9.67 -8.12 -14.54
N LEU A 124 10.34 -8.74 -15.50
CA LEU A 124 9.84 -9.98 -16.12
C LEU A 124 9.70 -11.10 -15.09
N THR A 125 10.69 -11.25 -14.20
CA THR A 125 10.63 -12.24 -13.11
C THR A 125 9.55 -11.90 -12.10
N TYR A 126 9.35 -10.62 -11.78
CA TYR A 126 8.28 -10.19 -10.87
C TYR A 126 6.91 -10.44 -11.49
N ARG A 127 6.69 -9.97 -12.72
CA ARG A 127 5.45 -10.13 -13.47
C ARG A 127 5.03 -11.60 -13.58
N SER A 128 5.97 -12.51 -13.90
CA SER A 128 5.68 -13.93 -14.07
C SER A 128 5.17 -14.63 -12.81
N ARG A 129 5.33 -14.01 -11.62
CA ARG A 129 4.79 -14.54 -10.35
C ARG A 129 3.32 -14.16 -10.13
N PHE A 130 2.84 -13.11 -10.78
CA PHE A 130 1.51 -12.56 -10.57
C PHE A 130 0.61 -12.64 -11.81
N VAL A 131 1.20 -12.66 -13.01
CA VAL A 131 0.46 -12.74 -14.28
C VAL A 131 0.84 -14.04 -14.97
N GLU A 132 0.32 -15.15 -14.44
CA GLU A 132 0.58 -16.52 -14.92
C GLU A 132 -0.74 -17.26 -15.15
N PRO A 133 -0.75 -18.31 -16.02
CA PRO A 133 -1.99 -18.93 -16.48
C PRO A 133 -2.92 -19.42 -15.36
N LYS A 134 -2.35 -19.97 -14.28
CA LYS A 134 -3.13 -20.51 -13.16
C LYS A 134 -3.85 -19.42 -12.38
N ARG A 135 -3.15 -18.30 -12.07
CA ARG A 135 -3.76 -17.15 -11.38
C ARG A 135 -4.80 -16.47 -12.26
N ILE A 136 -4.54 -16.36 -13.57
CA ILE A 136 -5.52 -15.82 -14.52
C ILE A 136 -6.77 -16.72 -14.54
N GLY A 137 -6.59 -18.04 -14.60
CA GLY A 137 -7.71 -19.00 -14.56
C GLY A 137 -8.55 -18.84 -13.29
N TRP A 138 -7.90 -18.81 -12.11
CA TRP A 138 -8.57 -18.55 -10.84
C TRP A 138 -9.23 -17.16 -10.79
N GLY A 139 -8.68 -16.17 -11.47
CA GLY A 139 -9.27 -14.84 -11.58
C GLY A 139 -10.57 -14.83 -12.38
N VAL A 140 -10.61 -15.59 -13.45
CA VAL A 140 -11.83 -15.79 -14.26
C VAL A 140 -12.90 -16.54 -13.45
N GLU A 141 -12.53 -17.59 -12.71
CA GLU A 141 -13.42 -18.30 -11.79
C GLU A 141 -14.00 -17.34 -10.74
N PHE A 142 -13.14 -16.68 -9.98
CA PHE A 142 -13.53 -15.71 -8.95
C PHE A 142 -14.44 -14.60 -9.49
N TYR A 143 -14.10 -14.07 -10.68
CA TYR A 143 -14.91 -13.05 -11.33
C TYR A 143 -16.32 -13.57 -11.66
N ASN A 144 -16.42 -14.77 -12.21
CA ASN A 144 -17.71 -15.33 -12.61
C ASN A 144 -18.57 -15.69 -11.40
N GLU A 145 -17.98 -16.25 -10.34
CA GLU A 145 -18.67 -16.58 -9.10
C GLU A 145 -19.18 -15.34 -8.37
N ASN A 146 -18.46 -14.20 -8.48
CA ASN A 146 -18.77 -12.97 -7.77
C ASN A 146 -19.18 -11.81 -8.70
N ARG A 147 -19.64 -12.12 -9.92
CA ARG A 147 -19.92 -11.13 -10.98
C ARG A 147 -20.82 -9.99 -10.51
N ASP A 148 -21.91 -10.31 -9.84
CA ASP A 148 -22.89 -9.31 -9.38
C ASP A 148 -22.32 -8.42 -8.29
N LEU A 149 -21.55 -8.99 -7.34
CA LEU A 149 -20.88 -8.23 -6.28
C LEU A 149 -19.80 -7.31 -6.84
N LEU A 150 -19.00 -7.81 -7.75
CA LEU A 150 -17.95 -7.04 -8.43
C LEU A 150 -18.54 -5.88 -9.24
N ASN A 151 -19.67 -6.13 -9.94
CA ASN A 151 -20.38 -5.08 -10.67
C ASN A 151 -21.02 -4.04 -9.74
N GLN A 152 -21.58 -4.45 -8.61
CA GLN A 152 -22.08 -3.53 -7.58
C GLN A 152 -20.96 -2.64 -7.04
N ALA A 153 -19.81 -3.22 -6.71
CA ALA A 153 -18.64 -2.47 -6.26
C ALA A 153 -18.13 -1.50 -7.35
N ALA A 154 -18.07 -1.95 -8.61
CA ALA A 154 -17.67 -1.12 -9.73
C ALA A 154 -18.63 0.06 -9.95
N GLN A 155 -19.92 -0.16 -9.81
CA GLN A 155 -20.93 0.91 -9.87
C GLN A 155 -20.79 1.88 -8.70
N ARG A 156 -20.60 1.38 -7.48
CA ARG A 156 -20.51 2.21 -6.27
C ARG A 156 -19.23 3.06 -6.26
N PHE A 157 -18.09 2.44 -6.49
CA PHE A 157 -16.77 3.06 -6.29
C PHE A 157 -16.08 3.55 -7.56
N GLY A 158 -16.60 3.22 -8.74
CA GLY A 158 -16.02 3.61 -10.02
C GLY A 158 -14.81 2.81 -10.45
N VAL A 159 -14.44 1.78 -9.70
CA VAL A 159 -13.29 0.88 -9.97
C VAL A 159 -13.77 -0.28 -10.83
N PRO A 160 -13.15 -0.58 -12.00
CA PRO A 160 -13.56 -1.70 -12.82
C PRO A 160 -13.48 -3.04 -12.06
N ALA A 161 -14.49 -3.89 -12.24
CA ALA A 161 -14.59 -5.20 -11.61
C ALA A 161 -13.33 -6.08 -11.78
N PRO A 162 -12.68 -6.14 -12.98
CA PRO A 162 -11.42 -6.88 -13.14
C PRO A 162 -10.27 -6.33 -12.29
N VAL A 163 -10.22 -5.02 -12.02
CA VAL A 163 -9.19 -4.41 -11.15
C VAL A 163 -9.38 -4.84 -9.69
N ILE A 164 -10.60 -4.83 -9.19
CA ILE A 164 -10.92 -5.31 -7.83
C ILE A 164 -10.53 -6.78 -7.69
N ALA A 165 -10.96 -7.63 -8.63
CA ALA A 165 -10.62 -9.05 -8.64
C ALA A 165 -9.10 -9.28 -8.70
N SER A 166 -8.38 -8.50 -9.52
CA SER A 166 -6.92 -8.66 -9.66
C SER A 166 -6.15 -8.30 -8.40
N ILE A 167 -6.56 -7.29 -7.64
CA ILE A 167 -5.96 -6.99 -6.32
C ILE A 167 -6.11 -8.20 -5.40
N ILE A 168 -7.31 -8.74 -5.23
CA ILE A 168 -7.55 -9.93 -4.41
C ILE A 168 -6.72 -11.13 -4.92
N GLY A 169 -6.57 -11.24 -6.24
CA GLY A 169 -5.76 -12.27 -6.87
C GLY A 169 -4.26 -12.10 -6.59
N VAL A 170 -3.73 -10.89 -6.62
CA VAL A 170 -2.32 -10.59 -6.33
C VAL A 170 -2.03 -10.82 -4.85
N GLU A 171 -2.91 -10.35 -3.96
CA GLU A 171 -2.71 -10.41 -2.51
C GLU A 171 -2.80 -11.84 -1.97
N THR A 172 -3.85 -12.57 -2.31
CA THR A 172 -4.17 -13.82 -1.60
C THR A 172 -4.51 -15.00 -2.51
N LEU A 173 -4.25 -14.91 -3.82
CA LEU A 173 -4.71 -15.96 -4.75
C LEU A 173 -6.24 -16.18 -4.64
N TYR A 174 -6.99 -15.09 -4.57
CA TYR A 174 -8.45 -15.10 -4.41
C TYR A 174 -8.89 -15.79 -3.11
N GLY A 175 -8.27 -15.43 -1.99
CA GLY A 175 -8.55 -15.96 -0.65
C GLY A 175 -7.89 -17.32 -0.33
N ARG A 176 -7.15 -17.92 -1.27
CA ARG A 176 -6.48 -19.22 -1.06
C ARG A 176 -5.25 -19.16 -0.14
N ASN A 177 -4.70 -17.96 0.09
CA ASN A 177 -3.52 -17.75 0.94
C ASN A 177 -3.59 -16.38 1.65
N MET A 178 -4.28 -16.32 2.77
CA MET A 178 -4.47 -15.10 3.57
C MET A 178 -3.53 -15.02 4.78
N GLY A 179 -2.70 -16.04 4.99
CA GLY A 179 -1.94 -16.22 6.22
C GLY A 179 -2.78 -16.89 7.33
N ASN A 180 -2.08 -17.37 8.37
CA ASN A 180 -2.71 -18.08 9.47
C ASN A 180 -2.16 -17.67 10.84
N PHE A 181 -1.52 -16.52 10.93
CA PHE A 181 -1.05 -15.96 12.19
C PHE A 181 -2.21 -15.26 12.90
N ARG A 182 -2.32 -15.44 14.21
CA ARG A 182 -3.23 -14.61 15.00
C ARG A 182 -2.74 -13.17 14.95
N VAL A 183 -3.57 -12.26 14.48
CA VAL A 183 -3.16 -10.86 14.22
C VAL A 183 -2.69 -10.18 15.49
N LEU A 184 -3.37 -10.43 16.63
CA LEU A 184 -2.94 -9.92 17.93
C LEU A 184 -1.51 -10.33 18.26
N ASP A 185 -1.16 -11.60 18.11
CA ASP A 185 0.17 -12.12 18.44
C ASP A 185 1.25 -11.55 17.51
N ALA A 186 0.95 -11.51 16.20
CA ALA A 186 1.85 -10.93 15.22
C ALA A 186 2.13 -9.46 15.49
N LEU A 187 1.09 -8.66 15.74
CA LEU A 187 1.22 -7.24 15.99
C LEU A 187 1.87 -6.95 17.36
N THR A 188 1.54 -7.71 18.41
CA THR A 188 2.19 -7.54 19.73
C THR A 188 3.67 -7.86 19.65
N THR A 189 4.04 -8.98 18.98
CA THR A 189 5.45 -9.33 18.73
C THR A 189 6.18 -8.20 18.00
N LEU A 190 5.61 -7.66 16.93
CA LEU A 190 6.26 -6.62 16.11
C LEU A 190 6.23 -5.23 16.76
N ALA A 191 5.27 -4.96 17.63
CA ALA A 191 5.14 -3.69 18.34
C ALA A 191 6.16 -3.54 19.48
N PHE A 192 6.49 -4.65 20.16
CA PHE A 192 7.30 -4.60 21.38
C PHE A 192 8.62 -5.39 21.30
N ASP A 193 8.73 -6.32 20.35
CA ASP A 193 9.89 -7.18 20.15
C ASP A 193 10.36 -7.19 18.69
N TYR A 194 10.36 -6.03 18.03
CA TYR A 194 10.78 -5.90 16.63
C TYR A 194 12.25 -6.33 16.49
N PRO A 195 12.59 -7.25 15.56
CA PRO A 195 13.90 -7.92 15.55
C PRO A 195 15.07 -7.05 15.02
N ASP A 196 14.81 -5.84 14.55
CA ASP A 196 15.85 -4.92 14.09
C ASP A 196 15.86 -3.65 14.95
N PRO A 197 16.74 -3.58 15.97
CA PRO A 197 16.81 -2.41 16.87
C PRO A 197 17.31 -1.13 16.18
N ALA A 198 17.91 -1.27 14.97
CA ALA A 198 18.33 -0.10 14.19
C ALA A 198 17.14 0.61 13.49
N LYS A 199 15.93 0.03 13.57
CA LYS A 199 14.71 0.57 12.95
C LYS A 199 13.57 0.75 13.96
N PRO A 200 13.73 1.60 14.98
CA PRO A 200 12.71 1.80 16.02
C PRO A 200 11.39 2.35 15.46
N GLU A 201 11.43 3.07 14.33
CA GLU A 201 10.25 3.57 13.62
C GLU A 201 9.33 2.43 13.13
N ARG A 202 9.89 1.24 12.88
CA ARG A 202 9.09 0.08 12.49
C ARG A 202 8.27 -0.46 13.67
N ALA A 203 8.87 -0.57 14.85
CA ALA A 203 8.13 -0.94 16.06
C ALA A 203 7.02 0.08 16.36
N THR A 204 7.32 1.38 16.21
CA THR A 204 6.32 2.45 16.38
C THR A 204 5.17 2.33 15.38
N MET A 205 5.47 2.02 14.11
CA MET A 205 4.45 1.75 13.09
C MET A 205 3.56 0.57 13.51
N PHE A 206 4.14 -0.55 13.98
CA PHE A 206 3.36 -1.71 14.42
C PHE A 206 2.55 -1.45 15.70
N ARG A 207 3.00 -0.56 16.60
CA ARG A 207 2.18 -0.09 17.72
C ARG A 207 0.92 0.64 17.24
N GLY A 208 1.04 1.45 16.18
CA GLY A 208 -0.12 2.07 15.52
C GLY A 208 -1.10 1.03 14.97
N GLN A 209 -0.59 0.00 14.27
CA GLN A 209 -1.42 -1.08 13.76
C GLN A 209 -2.11 -1.88 14.88
N LEU A 210 -1.40 -2.15 15.97
CA LEU A 210 -1.97 -2.82 17.17
C LEU A 210 -3.04 -1.95 17.83
N ALA A 211 -2.83 -0.64 17.93
CA ALA A 211 -3.83 0.29 18.46
C ALA A 211 -5.12 0.28 17.62
N ASP A 212 -4.99 0.29 16.30
CA ASP A 212 -6.14 0.23 15.40
C ASP A 212 -6.85 -1.12 15.47
N PHE A 213 -6.09 -2.23 15.53
CA PHE A 213 -6.66 -3.56 15.73
C PHE A 213 -7.47 -3.66 17.02
N LEU A 214 -6.88 -3.27 18.16
CA LEU A 214 -7.58 -3.27 19.46
C LEU A 214 -8.82 -2.36 19.42
N THR A 215 -8.75 -1.22 18.76
CA THR A 215 -9.90 -0.33 18.61
C THR A 215 -11.04 -0.99 17.83
N LEU A 216 -10.73 -1.69 16.74
CA LEU A 216 -11.72 -2.40 15.94
C LEU A 216 -12.36 -3.54 16.73
N VAL A 217 -11.56 -4.28 17.51
CA VAL A 217 -12.06 -5.35 18.39
C VAL A 217 -12.96 -4.78 19.49
N MET A 218 -12.54 -3.71 20.17
CA MET A 218 -13.34 -3.08 21.24
C MET A 218 -14.65 -2.46 20.74
N LYS A 219 -14.74 -2.16 19.44
CA LYS A 219 -15.94 -1.66 18.78
C LYS A 219 -16.75 -2.76 18.07
N ASP A 220 -16.46 -4.01 18.33
CA ASP A 220 -17.14 -5.17 17.75
C ASP A 220 -17.13 -5.17 16.20
N LYS A 221 -16.04 -4.66 15.61
CA LYS A 221 -15.85 -4.64 14.15
C LYS A 221 -14.97 -5.77 13.65
N LEU A 222 -14.10 -6.31 14.50
CA LEU A 222 -13.24 -7.46 14.23
C LEU A 222 -13.22 -8.40 15.43
N ASP A 223 -13.01 -9.68 15.16
CA ASP A 223 -12.75 -10.69 16.17
C ASP A 223 -11.33 -10.59 16.76
N LEU A 224 -11.18 -10.80 18.06
CA LEU A 224 -9.89 -10.90 18.72
C LEU A 224 -9.03 -12.06 18.16
N GLU A 225 -9.68 -13.13 17.68
CA GLU A 225 -9.04 -14.30 17.08
C GLU A 225 -8.80 -14.17 15.57
N THR A 226 -9.01 -12.98 15.00
CA THR A 226 -8.75 -12.70 13.59
C THR A 226 -7.36 -13.19 13.18
N ARG A 227 -7.31 -13.93 12.07
CA ARG A 227 -6.07 -14.43 11.49
C ARG A 227 -5.69 -13.66 10.24
N GLY A 228 -4.38 -13.65 9.95
CA GLY A 228 -3.84 -12.90 8.82
C GLY A 228 -2.40 -13.25 8.52
N SER A 229 -1.70 -12.35 7.83
CA SER A 229 -0.28 -12.52 7.50
C SER A 229 0.61 -12.38 8.75
N TYR A 230 1.87 -12.78 8.61
CA TYR A 230 2.89 -12.58 9.66
C TYR A 230 3.12 -11.10 10.02
N ALA A 231 2.73 -10.16 9.16
CA ALA A 231 2.80 -8.72 9.43
C ALA A 231 1.47 -8.15 9.96
N GLY A 232 0.45 -8.97 10.18
CA GLY A 232 -0.86 -8.54 10.68
C GLY A 232 -1.83 -8.02 9.62
N ALA A 233 -1.59 -8.27 8.33
CA ALA A 233 -2.53 -7.96 7.26
C ALA A 233 -3.68 -8.97 7.24
N ILE A 234 -4.91 -8.50 6.99
CA ILE A 234 -6.16 -9.21 7.25
C ILE A 234 -6.91 -9.54 5.95
N GLY A 235 -7.32 -10.78 5.83
CA GLY A 235 -8.30 -11.27 4.86
C GLY A 235 -7.86 -11.24 3.39
N MET A 236 -8.83 -11.41 2.49
CA MET A 236 -8.60 -11.45 1.04
C MET A 236 -7.86 -10.21 0.50
N PRO A 237 -8.17 -8.98 0.97
CA PRO A 237 -7.50 -7.76 0.50
C PRO A 237 -6.17 -7.48 1.20
N GLN A 238 -5.76 -8.26 2.20
CA GLN A 238 -4.54 -8.04 2.99
C GLN A 238 -4.46 -6.62 3.58
N PHE A 239 -5.57 -6.14 4.13
CA PHE A 239 -5.59 -4.84 4.79
C PHE A 239 -4.88 -4.88 6.13
N MET A 240 -3.99 -3.92 6.36
CA MET A 240 -3.49 -3.64 7.70
C MET A 240 -4.63 -3.05 8.55
N PRO A 241 -4.61 -3.20 9.90
CA PRO A 241 -5.68 -2.68 10.76
C PRO A 241 -6.04 -1.20 10.52
N THR A 242 -5.06 -0.34 10.26
CA THR A 242 -5.33 1.05 9.87
C THR A 242 -6.16 1.13 8.58
N SER A 243 -5.86 0.28 7.60
CA SER A 243 -6.64 0.23 6.36
C SER A 243 -8.04 -0.31 6.59
N VAL A 244 -8.21 -1.30 7.49
CA VAL A 244 -9.54 -1.78 7.89
C VAL A 244 -10.34 -0.63 8.50
N MET A 245 -9.75 0.11 9.44
CA MET A 245 -10.43 1.21 10.14
C MET A 245 -10.91 2.32 9.21
N HIS A 246 -10.14 2.64 8.18
CA HIS A 246 -10.43 3.78 7.31
C HIS A 246 -11.17 3.42 6.03
N TYR A 247 -10.97 2.23 5.49
CA TYR A 247 -11.38 1.89 4.13
C TYR A 247 -12.27 0.66 4.02
N ALA A 248 -12.29 -0.23 5.04
CA ALA A 248 -13.11 -1.40 4.98
C ALA A 248 -14.60 -1.05 5.02
N VAL A 249 -15.38 -1.87 4.36
CA VAL A 249 -16.83 -1.74 4.22
C VAL A 249 -17.47 -3.02 4.75
N ASP A 250 -18.42 -2.87 5.67
CA ASP A 250 -19.41 -3.87 5.99
C ASP A 250 -20.39 -3.92 4.79
N GLY A 251 -20.18 -4.85 3.92
CA GLY A 251 -20.85 -4.89 2.61
C GLY A 251 -22.25 -5.47 2.65
N ASP A 252 -22.58 -6.21 3.69
CA ASP A 252 -23.90 -6.82 3.93
C ASP A 252 -24.68 -6.19 5.10
N ASP A 253 -24.11 -5.10 5.68
CA ASP A 253 -24.71 -4.30 6.77
C ASP A 253 -25.05 -5.12 8.02
N ASN A 254 -24.24 -6.17 8.32
CA ASN A 254 -24.43 -7.02 9.49
C ASN A 254 -23.82 -6.46 10.79
N GLY A 255 -23.10 -5.34 10.70
CA GLY A 255 -22.44 -4.65 11.81
C GLY A 255 -20.97 -5.05 12.02
N HIS A 256 -20.49 -6.08 11.35
CA HIS A 256 -19.16 -6.65 11.48
C HIS A 256 -18.40 -6.57 10.14
N ILE A 257 -17.05 -6.64 10.16
CA ILE A 257 -16.20 -6.63 8.96
C ILE A 257 -15.43 -7.96 8.91
N ASP A 258 -15.85 -8.85 8.01
CA ASP A 258 -15.15 -10.12 7.80
C ASP A 258 -14.48 -10.15 6.40
N LEU A 259 -13.26 -9.64 6.34
CA LEU A 259 -12.48 -9.64 5.11
C LEU A 259 -11.96 -11.03 4.71
N SER A 260 -12.09 -12.03 5.57
CA SER A 260 -11.59 -13.38 5.36
C SER A 260 -12.64 -14.32 4.79
N ASN A 261 -13.86 -14.30 5.32
CA ASN A 261 -14.91 -15.26 4.96
C ASN A 261 -16.09 -14.59 4.23
N ASN A 262 -16.22 -13.27 4.33
CA ASN A 262 -17.24 -12.50 3.62
C ASN A 262 -16.65 -11.85 2.36
N THR A 263 -16.85 -12.49 1.21
CA THR A 263 -16.36 -11.99 -0.08
C THR A 263 -16.96 -10.62 -0.44
N ARG A 264 -18.18 -10.30 0.03
CA ARG A 264 -18.82 -9.01 -0.19
C ARG A 264 -18.04 -7.89 0.52
N ASP A 265 -17.70 -8.09 1.79
CA ASP A 265 -16.90 -7.14 2.56
C ASP A 265 -15.54 -6.91 1.89
N ALA A 266 -14.88 -7.98 1.48
CA ALA A 266 -13.58 -7.91 0.82
C ALA A 266 -13.64 -7.13 -0.51
N ILE A 267 -14.60 -7.44 -1.39
CA ILE A 267 -14.79 -6.77 -2.68
C ILE A 267 -15.13 -5.29 -2.51
N MET A 268 -16.08 -4.97 -1.62
CA MET A 268 -16.50 -3.59 -1.36
C MET A 268 -15.36 -2.78 -0.73
N SER A 269 -14.57 -3.39 0.15
CA SER A 269 -13.42 -2.74 0.80
C SER A 269 -12.31 -2.39 -0.19
N VAL A 270 -12.00 -3.27 -1.15
CA VAL A 270 -11.01 -2.97 -2.21
C VAL A 270 -11.49 -1.80 -3.08
N GLY A 271 -12.77 -1.79 -3.46
CA GLY A 271 -13.36 -0.69 -4.23
C GLY A 271 -13.31 0.64 -3.46
N SER A 272 -13.69 0.60 -2.17
CA SER A 272 -13.63 1.74 -1.25
C SER A 272 -12.21 2.29 -1.12
N PHE A 273 -11.22 1.42 -0.89
CA PHE A 273 -9.82 1.82 -0.77
C PHE A 273 -9.34 2.60 -2.01
N LEU A 274 -9.50 2.05 -3.21
CA LEU A 274 -9.05 2.72 -4.43
C LEU A 274 -9.79 4.03 -4.69
N SER A 275 -11.11 4.07 -4.46
CA SER A 275 -11.92 5.28 -4.62
C SER A 275 -11.44 6.40 -3.70
N GLN A 276 -11.16 6.09 -2.42
CA GLN A 276 -10.67 7.07 -1.46
C GLN A 276 -9.21 7.48 -1.71
N HIS A 277 -8.45 6.67 -2.46
CA HIS A 277 -7.08 6.99 -2.88
C HIS A 277 -6.99 7.63 -4.27
N GLY A 278 -8.07 8.22 -4.75
CA GLY A 278 -8.07 9.05 -5.95
C GLY A 278 -8.30 8.30 -7.25
N TRP A 279 -8.88 7.08 -7.21
CA TRP A 279 -9.32 6.41 -8.42
C TRP A 279 -10.40 7.22 -9.14
N GLN A 280 -10.21 7.47 -10.42
CA GLN A 280 -11.12 8.21 -11.26
C GLN A 280 -11.88 7.26 -12.21
N ARG A 281 -13.21 7.28 -12.13
CA ARG A 281 -14.09 6.47 -12.99
C ARG A 281 -13.83 6.77 -14.46
N GLY A 282 -13.69 5.72 -15.27
CA GLY A 282 -13.52 5.83 -16.71
C GLY A 282 -12.13 6.23 -17.18
N LEU A 283 -11.21 6.56 -16.27
CA LEU A 283 -9.83 6.83 -16.62
C LEU A 283 -9.06 5.51 -16.77
N PRO A 284 -8.27 5.29 -17.83
CA PRO A 284 -7.45 4.09 -17.95
C PRO A 284 -6.32 4.10 -16.92
N VAL A 285 -5.79 2.93 -16.57
CA VAL A 285 -4.60 2.82 -15.68
C VAL A 285 -3.36 3.35 -16.39
N PHE A 286 -3.19 2.99 -17.65
CA PHE A 286 -2.12 3.49 -18.51
C PHE A 286 -2.70 4.26 -19.70
N ALA A 287 -2.12 5.42 -19.98
CA ALA A 287 -2.41 6.16 -21.20
C ALA A 287 -1.91 5.38 -22.44
N PRO A 288 -2.70 5.26 -23.50
CA PRO A 288 -2.30 4.56 -24.72
C PRO A 288 -1.32 5.41 -25.56
N VAL A 289 -0.08 5.44 -25.12
CA VAL A 289 0.99 6.29 -25.63
C VAL A 289 2.17 5.45 -26.12
N VAL A 290 2.80 5.86 -27.21
CA VAL A 290 4.12 5.43 -27.66
C VAL A 290 5.12 6.49 -27.20
N LEU A 291 6.04 6.11 -26.35
CA LEU A 291 7.12 6.97 -25.87
C LEU A 291 8.25 7.08 -26.92
N PRO A 292 9.12 8.12 -26.85
CA PRO A 292 10.34 8.20 -27.67
C PRO A 292 11.24 6.97 -27.43
N ALA A 293 12.22 6.77 -28.32
CA ALA A 293 13.13 5.63 -28.27
C ALA A 293 13.92 5.54 -26.95
N ASP A 294 14.30 6.68 -26.39
CA ASP A 294 14.88 6.77 -25.04
C ASP A 294 14.00 7.68 -24.15
N PRO A 295 13.12 7.12 -23.32
CA PRO A 295 12.29 7.88 -22.42
C PRO A 295 12.90 8.07 -21.02
N THR A 296 14.14 7.69 -20.79
CA THR A 296 14.78 7.66 -19.45
C THR A 296 14.70 9.01 -18.74
N ALA A 297 14.92 10.10 -19.48
CA ALA A 297 14.84 11.46 -18.93
C ALA A 297 13.42 11.91 -18.53
N LEU A 298 12.40 11.16 -18.93
CA LEU A 298 11.00 11.44 -18.61
C LEU A 298 10.53 10.73 -17.33
N VAL A 299 11.36 9.85 -16.75
CA VAL A 299 11.01 9.11 -15.53
C VAL A 299 11.19 9.99 -14.31
N ASP A 300 10.10 10.28 -13.61
CA ASP A 300 10.12 11.10 -12.39
C ASP A 300 10.53 10.31 -11.13
N GLY A 301 10.38 8.98 -11.14
CA GLY A 301 10.74 8.09 -10.03
C GLY A 301 9.89 8.21 -8.76
N GLY A 302 8.78 8.96 -8.79
CA GLY A 302 7.91 9.20 -7.63
C GLY A 302 6.61 8.38 -7.67
N LEU A 303 5.83 8.45 -6.58
CA LEU A 303 4.51 7.82 -6.48
C LEU A 303 3.36 8.81 -6.72
N GLU A 304 3.66 9.92 -7.40
CA GLU A 304 2.70 10.93 -7.82
C GLU A 304 3.00 11.32 -9.26
N PRO A 305 1.98 11.50 -10.11
CA PRO A 305 2.17 11.91 -11.50
C PRO A 305 2.57 13.39 -11.57
N LYS A 306 3.62 13.73 -12.31
CA LYS A 306 4.16 15.11 -12.42
C LYS A 306 4.24 15.65 -13.84
N GLN A 307 4.06 14.79 -14.84
CA GLN A 307 4.14 15.15 -16.26
C GLN A 307 2.77 15.62 -16.76
N SER A 308 2.76 16.36 -17.86
CA SER A 308 1.57 16.65 -18.66
C SER A 308 1.64 15.95 -20.01
N TRP A 309 0.52 15.75 -20.66
CA TRP A 309 0.49 15.25 -22.05
C TRP A 309 1.26 16.19 -22.97
N GLY A 310 1.14 17.52 -22.78
CA GLY A 310 1.91 18.51 -23.54
C GLY A 310 3.42 18.35 -23.37
N THR A 311 3.91 18.12 -22.15
CA THR A 311 5.34 17.85 -21.88
C THR A 311 5.81 16.57 -22.58
N LEU A 312 5.02 15.50 -22.51
CA LEU A 312 5.36 14.22 -23.14
C LEU A 312 5.39 14.33 -24.67
N THR A 313 4.42 15.03 -25.27
CA THR A 313 4.41 15.26 -26.75
C THR A 313 5.56 16.11 -27.21
N ALA A 314 5.93 17.15 -26.47
CA ALA A 314 7.11 17.97 -26.76
C ALA A 314 8.41 17.14 -26.73
N ALA A 315 8.45 16.09 -25.90
CA ALA A 315 9.54 15.12 -25.84
C ALA A 315 9.45 14.00 -26.90
N GLY A 316 8.46 14.04 -27.79
CA GLY A 316 8.30 13.08 -28.90
C GLY A 316 7.34 11.91 -28.62
N ALA A 317 6.60 11.93 -27.51
CA ALA A 317 5.54 10.94 -27.28
C ALA A 317 4.39 11.15 -28.27
N ARG A 318 3.73 10.05 -28.65
CA ARG A 318 2.59 10.04 -29.59
C ARG A 318 1.50 9.11 -29.09
N LEU A 319 0.29 9.33 -29.53
CA LEU A 319 -0.80 8.37 -29.31
C LEU A 319 -0.53 7.04 -30.03
N GLN A 320 -0.94 5.95 -29.44
CA GLN A 320 -1.01 4.68 -30.16
C GLN A 320 -1.99 4.79 -31.33
N PRO A 321 -1.84 4.01 -32.41
CA PRO A 321 -2.76 4.02 -33.54
C PRO A 321 -4.22 3.79 -33.07
N GLY A 322 -5.12 4.67 -33.50
CA GLY A 322 -6.54 4.64 -33.14
C GLY A 322 -6.88 5.12 -31.72
N ALA A 323 -5.90 5.51 -30.92
CA ALA A 323 -6.14 6.03 -29.57
C ALA A 323 -6.47 7.53 -29.58
N SER A 324 -7.16 7.97 -28.53
CA SER A 324 -7.51 9.36 -28.27
C SER A 324 -7.00 9.80 -26.91
N ALA A 325 -6.62 11.08 -26.80
CA ALA A 325 -6.30 11.70 -25.50
C ALA A 325 -7.54 12.18 -24.73
N ALA A 326 -8.73 12.03 -25.31
CA ALA A 326 -9.98 12.38 -24.64
C ALA A 326 -10.13 11.62 -23.31
N GLY A 327 -10.49 12.35 -22.27
CA GLY A 327 -10.70 11.82 -20.93
C GLY A 327 -9.46 11.73 -20.05
N TRP A 328 -8.24 11.62 -20.60
CA TRP A 328 -7.01 11.55 -19.80
C TRP A 328 -5.95 12.62 -20.16
N GLY A 329 -6.03 13.23 -21.33
CA GLY A 329 -4.99 14.15 -21.82
C GLY A 329 -4.82 15.45 -21.01
N SER A 330 -5.81 15.81 -20.19
CA SER A 330 -5.73 16.93 -19.24
C SER A 330 -5.29 16.49 -17.84
N GLN A 331 -5.15 15.19 -17.61
CA GLN A 331 -4.75 14.65 -16.32
C GLN A 331 -3.22 14.73 -16.13
N PRO A 332 -2.73 14.83 -14.89
CA PRO A 332 -1.32 14.62 -14.61
C PRO A 332 -0.92 13.18 -14.94
N LEU A 333 0.25 13.00 -15.55
CA LEU A 333 0.77 11.72 -16.01
C LEU A 333 2.12 11.44 -15.35
N GLY A 334 2.57 10.19 -15.38
CA GLY A 334 3.93 9.83 -14.96
C GLY A 334 4.51 8.74 -15.84
N VAL A 335 5.77 8.87 -16.21
CA VAL A 335 6.48 7.80 -16.93
C VAL A 335 7.02 6.80 -15.91
N VAL A 336 6.58 5.55 -16.07
CA VAL A 336 6.88 4.43 -15.19
C VAL A 336 7.94 3.55 -15.82
N ASP A 337 9.02 3.30 -15.12
CA ASP A 337 10.09 2.40 -15.51
C ASP A 337 9.95 1.02 -14.86
N LEU A 338 9.94 -0.01 -15.68
CA LEU A 338 9.86 -1.41 -15.27
C LEU A 338 11.22 -2.06 -15.56
N VAL A 339 12.13 -1.94 -14.61
CA VAL A 339 13.55 -2.21 -14.79
C VAL A 339 13.90 -3.70 -14.84
N GLU A 340 14.87 -4.04 -15.71
CA GLU A 340 15.65 -5.27 -15.75
C GLU A 340 17.09 -4.94 -15.37
N GLU A 341 17.36 -4.75 -14.07
CA GLU A 341 18.65 -4.22 -13.59
C GLU A 341 19.86 -5.02 -14.07
N ALA A 342 19.76 -6.36 -14.10
CA ALA A 342 20.87 -7.21 -14.55
C ALA A 342 21.21 -7.02 -16.04
N ARG A 343 20.29 -6.48 -16.83
CA ARG A 343 20.44 -6.24 -18.27
C ARG A 343 20.66 -4.76 -18.61
N GLY A 344 20.51 -3.86 -17.63
CA GLY A 344 20.55 -2.42 -17.84
C GLY A 344 19.44 -1.90 -18.78
N THR A 345 18.28 -2.56 -18.80
CA THR A 345 17.14 -2.20 -19.64
C THR A 345 15.89 -1.96 -18.82
N ALA A 346 14.88 -1.31 -19.39
CA ALA A 346 13.57 -1.14 -18.79
C ALA A 346 12.47 -1.15 -19.86
N GLN A 347 11.27 -1.56 -19.47
CA GLN A 347 10.04 -1.25 -20.19
C GLN A 347 9.45 0.04 -19.62
N TYR A 348 8.82 0.85 -20.44
CA TYR A 348 8.25 2.11 -20.00
C TYR A 348 6.77 2.17 -20.36
N ARG A 349 5.97 2.72 -19.43
CA ARG A 349 4.54 2.99 -19.64
C ARG A 349 4.21 4.39 -19.12
N VAL A 350 3.11 4.95 -19.58
CA VAL A 350 2.61 6.24 -19.09
C VAL A 350 1.45 5.98 -18.15
N GLY A 351 1.68 6.13 -16.85
CA GLY A 351 0.67 6.00 -15.80
C GLY A 351 -0.22 7.24 -15.72
N THR A 352 -1.51 7.02 -15.58
CA THR A 352 -2.51 8.04 -15.25
C THR A 352 -2.69 8.13 -13.72
N PRO A 353 -3.51 9.02 -13.16
CA PRO A 353 -3.86 9.01 -11.74
C PRO A 353 -4.31 7.64 -11.21
N ASN A 354 -4.99 6.83 -12.03
CA ASN A 354 -5.42 5.48 -11.62
C ASN A 354 -4.27 4.50 -11.41
N PHE A 355 -3.17 4.62 -12.17
CA PHE A 355 -1.96 3.88 -11.88
C PHE A 355 -1.38 4.26 -10.51
N PHE A 356 -1.35 5.56 -10.21
CA PHE A 356 -0.83 6.05 -8.94
C PHE A 356 -1.77 5.74 -7.76
N ALA A 357 -3.07 5.60 -7.99
CA ALA A 357 -4.00 5.06 -6.99
C ALA A 357 -3.67 3.60 -6.62
N LEU A 358 -3.29 2.77 -7.61
CA LEU A 358 -2.80 1.40 -7.32
C LEU A 358 -1.51 1.40 -6.50
N THR A 359 -0.62 2.38 -6.68
CA THR A 359 0.60 2.47 -5.86
C THR A 359 0.33 2.84 -4.40
N LYS A 360 -0.87 3.32 -4.05
CA LYS A 360 -1.26 3.54 -2.65
C LYS A 360 -1.54 2.25 -1.91
N TYR A 361 -1.93 1.20 -2.64
CA TYR A 361 -2.11 -0.14 -2.08
C TYR A 361 -0.74 -0.77 -1.71
N ASN A 362 0.20 -0.67 -2.63
CA ASN A 362 1.58 -1.08 -2.42
C ASN A 362 2.50 -0.12 -3.20
N ARG A 363 3.47 0.49 -2.53
CA ARG A 363 4.37 1.54 -3.05
C ARG A 363 5.38 1.01 -4.07
N SER A 364 4.89 0.30 -5.10
CA SER A 364 5.72 -0.38 -6.11
C SER A 364 5.11 -0.28 -7.49
N TYR A 365 5.90 0.20 -8.47
CA TYR A 365 5.52 0.18 -9.88
C TYR A 365 5.29 -1.24 -10.39
N PHE A 366 6.12 -2.19 -9.95
CA PHE A 366 5.97 -3.60 -10.33
C PHE A 366 4.64 -4.18 -9.85
N TYR A 367 4.26 -3.87 -8.60
CA TYR A 367 2.97 -4.27 -8.05
C TYR A 367 1.80 -3.67 -8.85
N ALA A 368 1.76 -2.35 -8.98
CA ALA A 368 0.66 -1.65 -9.65
C ALA A 368 0.51 -2.11 -11.12
N THR A 369 1.65 -2.33 -11.80
CA THR A 369 1.63 -2.85 -13.17
C THR A 369 1.16 -4.31 -13.23
N SER A 370 1.55 -5.16 -12.26
CA SER A 370 1.08 -6.55 -12.22
C SER A 370 -0.43 -6.64 -11.97
N VAL A 371 -0.98 -5.79 -11.09
CA VAL A 371 -2.43 -5.67 -10.90
C VAL A 371 -3.13 -5.27 -12.19
N ALA A 372 -2.63 -4.24 -12.88
CA ALA A 372 -3.20 -3.78 -14.14
C ALA A 372 -3.12 -4.84 -15.26
N ASP A 373 -1.98 -5.52 -15.39
CA ASP A 373 -1.79 -6.59 -16.38
C ASP A 373 -2.70 -7.79 -16.07
N LEU A 374 -2.85 -8.19 -14.80
CA LEU A 374 -3.75 -9.26 -14.40
C LEU A 374 -5.21 -8.89 -14.65
N ALA A 375 -5.60 -7.64 -14.37
CA ALA A 375 -6.94 -7.15 -14.65
C ALA A 375 -7.27 -7.21 -16.15
N TYR A 376 -6.33 -6.79 -17.00
CA TYR A 376 -6.46 -6.89 -18.45
C TYR A 376 -6.64 -8.34 -18.92
N GLU A 377 -5.86 -9.28 -18.39
CA GLU A 377 -5.93 -10.70 -18.73
C GLU A 377 -7.27 -11.36 -18.29
N ILE A 378 -7.81 -10.94 -17.14
CA ILE A 378 -9.12 -11.38 -16.66
C ILE A 378 -10.21 -10.80 -17.59
N GLU A 379 -10.20 -9.48 -17.81
CA GLU A 379 -11.18 -8.78 -18.63
C GLU A 379 -11.30 -9.39 -20.04
N ALA A 380 -10.15 -9.67 -20.67
CA ALA A 380 -10.10 -10.27 -22.02
C ALA A 380 -10.78 -11.66 -22.10
N ARG A 381 -10.98 -12.34 -20.96
CA ARG A 381 -11.59 -13.68 -20.90
C ARG A 381 -13.03 -13.69 -20.40
N VAL A 382 -13.41 -12.75 -19.54
CA VAL A 382 -14.77 -12.69 -18.99
C VAL A 382 -15.73 -11.84 -19.82
N GLY A 383 -15.19 -10.99 -20.71
CA GLY A 383 -15.96 -10.17 -21.65
C GLY A 383 -16.32 -10.87 -22.97
N ARG A 384 -16.02 -12.16 -23.09
CA ARG A 384 -16.30 -12.98 -24.29
C ARG A 384 -17.56 -13.80 -24.16
#